data_062d3dad9da5007f2d799e24b480fb43
#
_entry.id   062d3dad9da5007f2d799e24b480fb43
#
_cell.length_a   1.000
_cell.length_b   1.000
_cell.length_c   1.000
_cell.angle_alpha   90.00
_cell.angle_beta   90.00
_cell.angle_gamma   90.00
#
_symmetry.space_group_name_H-M   'P 1'
#
loop_
_entity.id
_entity.type
_entity.pdbx_description
1 polymer ?
#
loop_
_entity_poly.entity_id
_entity_poly.type
_entity_poly.pdbx_seq_one_letter_code
_entity_poly.pdbx_strand_id
1 'polypeptide(L)'
;MRNTITTLTLCLLAVPAFAKPKNEVVVPLKTGTGEDAGTATFQQEKGKLSIKLNLKNLPVGEHAVHIHAKALCEAPDFKTAAAHFNPENKQHGKLNPMGHHAGDLPQNVTIGEGHTGQATFKVDYLSLDPASPNSIIANGGTAIVVHEKPDDMKTDPSGNSGDRIACGVITT
;
A
#
# COMPACT_ATOMS: atom_id res chain seq x y z
N MET A 1 -21.32 -69.36 1.90
CA MET A 1 -20.90 -68.17 1.14
C MET A 1 -20.77 -67.01 2.13
N ARG A 2 -19.53 -66.58 2.48
CA ARG A 2 -19.30 -65.45 3.42
C ARG A 2 -18.93 -64.21 2.60
N ASN A 3 -19.81 -63.20 2.59
CA ASN A 3 -19.57 -61.92 1.95
C ASN A 3 -18.68 -61.07 2.88
N THR A 4 -17.46 -60.80 2.47
CA THR A 4 -16.57 -59.84 3.11
C THR A 4 -16.87 -58.45 2.54
N ILE A 5 -17.42 -57.55 3.36
CA ILE A 5 -17.60 -56.12 3.03
C ILE A 5 -16.28 -55.41 3.36
N THR A 6 -15.59 -54.92 2.33
CA THR A 6 -14.38 -54.13 2.47
C THR A 6 -14.80 -52.69 2.62
N THR A 7 -14.63 -52.12 3.80
CA THR A 7 -14.90 -50.71 4.09
C THR A 7 -13.71 -49.88 3.62
N LEU A 8 -13.90 -49.01 2.61
CA LEU A 8 -12.92 -48.06 2.12
C LEU A 8 -12.95 -46.84 3.00
N THR A 9 -11.93 -46.66 3.86
CA THR A 9 -11.77 -45.46 4.70
C THR A 9 -11.17 -44.33 3.87
N LEU A 10 -11.98 -43.30 3.56
CA LEU A 10 -11.55 -42.09 2.87
C LEU A 10 -10.82 -41.16 3.90
N CYS A 11 -9.50 -41.12 3.79
CA CYS A 11 -8.69 -40.24 4.62
C CYS A 11 -8.76 -38.81 4.03
N LEU A 12 -9.57 -37.90 4.62
CA LEU A 12 -9.56 -36.49 4.28
C LEU A 12 -8.27 -35.87 4.82
N LEU A 13 -7.36 -35.51 3.93
CA LEU A 13 -6.19 -34.67 4.26
C LEU A 13 -6.67 -33.24 4.49
N ALA A 14 -6.71 -32.81 5.75
CA ALA A 14 -6.95 -31.43 6.12
C ALA A 14 -5.73 -30.58 5.71
N VAL A 15 -5.89 -29.73 4.70
CA VAL A 15 -4.89 -28.73 4.34
C VAL A 15 -4.88 -27.67 5.46
N PRO A 16 -3.75 -27.42 6.13
CA PRO A 16 -3.69 -26.36 7.14
C PRO A 16 -3.93 -25.01 6.46
N ALA A 17 -5.00 -24.32 6.85
CA ALA A 17 -5.22 -22.94 6.50
C ALA A 17 -4.16 -22.10 7.25
N PHE A 18 -3.20 -21.55 6.51
CA PHE A 18 -2.26 -20.56 7.08
C PHE A 18 -3.08 -19.32 7.47
N ALA A 19 -3.26 -19.12 8.77
CA ALA A 19 -3.85 -17.89 9.30
C ALA A 19 -2.97 -16.71 8.88
N LYS A 20 -3.58 -15.69 8.23
CA LYS A 20 -2.92 -14.44 7.87
C LYS A 20 -2.34 -13.81 9.15
N PRO A 21 -1.05 -13.38 9.17
CA PRO A 21 -0.50 -12.74 10.35
C PRO A 21 -1.35 -11.52 10.74
N LYS A 22 -1.70 -11.40 12.01
CA LYS A 22 -2.60 -10.38 12.56
C LYS A 22 -2.10 -8.93 12.36
N ASN A 23 -0.86 -8.78 11.89
CA ASN A 23 -0.15 -7.51 11.73
C ASN A 23 0.25 -7.26 10.26
N GLU A 24 -0.49 -7.80 9.30
CA GLU A 24 -0.21 -7.63 7.87
C GLU A 24 -1.47 -7.25 7.09
N VAL A 25 -1.33 -6.26 6.21
CA VAL A 25 -2.35 -5.85 5.24
C VAL A 25 -1.74 -5.93 3.85
N VAL A 26 -2.37 -6.68 2.94
CA VAL A 26 -1.98 -6.76 1.52
C VAL A 26 -3.01 -6.03 0.68
N VAL A 27 -2.56 -5.06 -0.09
CA VAL A 27 -3.38 -4.13 -0.87
C VAL A 27 -3.10 -4.34 -2.35
N PRO A 28 -4.07 -4.79 -3.15
CA PRO A 28 -3.95 -4.76 -4.60
C PRO A 28 -4.06 -3.32 -5.10
N LEU A 29 -3.21 -2.95 -6.08
CA LEU A 29 -3.29 -1.67 -6.77
C LEU A 29 -3.91 -1.84 -8.15
N LYS A 30 -4.63 -0.81 -8.60
CA LYS A 30 -5.20 -0.71 -9.95
C LYS A 30 -4.77 0.59 -10.61
N THR A 31 -4.54 0.55 -11.94
CA THR A 31 -4.37 1.75 -12.76
C THR A 31 -5.70 2.48 -12.96
N GLY A 32 -5.67 3.70 -13.49
CA GLY A 32 -6.88 4.46 -13.86
C GLY A 32 -7.74 3.79 -14.92
N THR A 33 -7.21 2.81 -15.66
CA THR A 33 -7.94 1.96 -16.62
C THR A 33 -8.45 0.66 -16.01
N GLY A 34 -8.15 0.39 -14.71
CA GLY A 34 -8.57 -0.80 -13.99
C GLY A 34 -7.63 -2.00 -14.12
N GLU A 35 -6.49 -1.84 -14.81
CA GLU A 35 -5.47 -2.88 -14.93
C GLU A 35 -4.78 -3.15 -13.59
N ASP A 36 -4.26 -4.35 -13.43
CA ASP A 36 -3.52 -4.75 -12.23
C ASP A 36 -2.14 -4.04 -12.19
N ALA A 37 -1.98 -3.13 -11.24
CA ALA A 37 -0.73 -2.38 -11.00
C ALA A 37 0.19 -3.03 -9.94
N GLY A 38 -0.14 -4.23 -9.46
CA GLY A 38 0.66 -4.96 -8.48
C GLY A 38 0.09 -4.88 -7.06
N THR A 39 0.96 -4.94 -6.07
CA THR A 39 0.57 -5.00 -4.65
C THR A 39 1.45 -4.15 -3.76
N ALA A 40 0.86 -3.61 -2.69
CA ALA A 40 1.56 -3.11 -1.53
C ALA A 40 1.27 -4.01 -0.31
N THR A 41 2.31 -4.44 0.39
CA THR A 41 2.20 -5.21 1.63
C THR A 41 2.69 -4.37 2.79
N PHE A 42 1.82 -4.16 3.75
CA PHE A 42 2.10 -3.45 4.99
C PHE A 42 2.24 -4.46 6.12
N GLN A 43 3.36 -4.42 6.84
CA GLN A 43 3.62 -5.33 7.96
C GLN A 43 4.10 -4.56 9.18
N GLN A 44 3.33 -4.66 10.28
CA GLN A 44 3.72 -4.04 11.54
C GLN A 44 4.82 -4.88 12.20
N GLU A 45 5.99 -4.29 12.32
CA GLU A 45 7.13 -4.80 13.08
C GLU A 45 7.22 -4.09 14.45
N LYS A 46 8.20 -4.45 15.28
CA LYS A 46 8.42 -3.78 16.58
C LYS A 46 8.75 -2.29 16.38
N GLY A 47 7.75 -1.42 16.59
CA GLY A 47 7.89 0.03 16.51
C GLY A 47 8.07 0.62 15.09
N LYS A 48 7.93 -0.21 14.04
CA LYS A 48 8.06 0.24 12.63
C LYS A 48 7.01 -0.42 11.76
N LEU A 49 6.63 0.28 10.69
CA LEU A 49 5.82 -0.27 9.60
C LEU A 49 6.74 -0.56 8.40
N SER A 50 6.80 -1.81 7.99
CA SER A 50 7.42 -2.24 6.74
C SER A 50 6.40 -2.15 5.61
N ILE A 51 6.74 -1.46 4.53
CA ILE A 51 5.89 -1.28 3.34
C ILE A 51 6.67 -1.86 2.16
N LYS A 52 6.20 -2.97 1.63
CA LYS A 52 6.80 -3.62 0.46
C LYS A 52 5.92 -3.41 -0.77
N LEU A 53 6.50 -2.86 -1.83
CA LEU A 53 5.86 -2.65 -3.12
C LEU A 53 6.36 -3.69 -4.13
N ASN A 54 5.41 -4.31 -4.85
CA ASN A 54 5.66 -5.09 -6.06
C ASN A 54 4.76 -4.51 -7.14
N LEU A 55 5.30 -3.61 -7.96
CA LEU A 55 4.56 -2.85 -8.96
C LEU A 55 4.74 -3.42 -10.34
N LYS A 56 3.73 -3.29 -11.19
CA LYS A 56 3.73 -3.73 -12.59
C LYS A 56 2.76 -2.90 -13.43
N ASN A 57 2.91 -2.98 -14.76
CA ASN A 57 2.08 -2.28 -15.73
C ASN A 57 2.05 -0.75 -15.51
N LEU A 58 3.17 -0.19 -15.05
CA LEU A 58 3.36 1.24 -14.84
C LEU A 58 4.40 1.80 -15.83
N PRO A 59 4.36 3.10 -16.15
CA PRO A 59 5.36 3.74 -16.99
C PRO A 59 6.77 3.56 -16.44
N VAL A 60 7.76 3.48 -17.35
CA VAL A 60 9.18 3.45 -16.99
C VAL A 60 9.60 4.80 -16.43
N GLY A 61 10.36 4.80 -15.33
CA GLY A 61 10.85 6.01 -14.67
C GLY A 61 10.78 5.96 -13.16
N GLU A 62 11.03 7.10 -12.52
CA GLU A 62 10.87 7.28 -11.09
C GLU A 62 9.48 7.85 -10.78
N HIS A 63 8.85 7.29 -9.77
CA HIS A 63 7.48 7.62 -9.35
C HIS A 63 7.41 7.87 -7.86
N ALA A 64 6.71 8.93 -7.48
CA ALA A 64 6.32 9.16 -6.09
C ALA A 64 5.29 8.13 -5.62
N VAL A 65 5.35 7.78 -4.35
CA VAL A 65 4.33 6.95 -3.70
C VAL A 65 3.97 7.59 -2.36
N HIS A 66 2.66 7.81 -2.15
CA HIS A 66 2.15 8.44 -0.93
C HIS A 66 0.96 7.68 -0.35
N ILE A 67 0.76 7.80 0.97
CA ILE A 67 -0.48 7.39 1.63
C ILE A 67 -1.43 8.58 1.64
N HIS A 68 -2.63 8.38 1.10
CA HIS A 68 -3.70 9.38 1.01
C HIS A 68 -4.77 9.17 2.08
N ALA A 69 -5.45 10.25 2.47
CA ALA A 69 -6.29 10.32 3.68
C ALA A 69 -7.62 9.56 3.61
N LYS A 70 -8.06 9.13 2.41
CA LYS A 70 -9.34 8.44 2.23
C LYS A 70 -9.14 7.05 1.63
N ALA A 71 -9.85 6.06 2.16
CA ALA A 71 -9.90 4.68 1.65
C ALA A 71 -10.79 4.58 0.38
N LEU A 72 -10.52 5.43 -0.61
CA LEU A 72 -11.27 5.52 -1.88
C LEU A 72 -10.31 5.61 -3.05
N CYS A 73 -10.54 4.81 -4.10
CA CYS A 73 -9.73 4.75 -5.32
C CYS A 73 -10.64 4.77 -6.55
N GLU A 74 -11.45 5.81 -6.73
CA GLU A 74 -12.33 5.93 -7.89
C GLU A 74 -11.53 6.37 -9.12
N ALA A 75 -11.57 5.52 -10.16
CA ALA A 75 -10.95 5.78 -11.44
C ALA A 75 -11.70 6.92 -12.19
N PRO A 76 -11.05 7.60 -13.14
CA PRO A 76 -9.68 7.35 -13.62
C PRO A 76 -8.59 8.09 -12.84
N ASP A 77 -8.90 9.14 -12.07
CA ASP A 77 -7.93 10.10 -11.55
C ASP A 77 -7.66 9.95 -10.04
N PHE A 78 -8.35 9.05 -9.36
CA PHE A 78 -8.20 8.74 -7.94
C PHE A 78 -8.27 9.94 -6.98
N LYS A 79 -8.91 11.05 -7.41
CA LYS A 79 -9.06 12.25 -6.56
C LYS A 79 -9.85 11.98 -5.28
N THR A 80 -10.68 10.93 -5.29
CA THR A 80 -11.46 10.49 -4.12
C THR A 80 -10.59 10.00 -2.96
N ALA A 81 -9.33 9.61 -3.21
CA ALA A 81 -8.34 9.33 -2.17
C ALA A 81 -7.97 10.58 -1.33
N ALA A 82 -8.38 11.77 -1.77
CA ALA A 82 -8.14 13.08 -1.15
C ALA A 82 -6.65 13.50 -1.12
N ALA A 83 -6.24 14.34 -0.14
CA ALA A 83 -4.87 14.78 0.06
C ALA A 83 -4.02 13.68 0.73
N HIS A 84 -2.73 13.92 0.89
CA HIS A 84 -1.85 13.04 1.68
C HIS A 84 -2.36 12.87 3.12
N PHE A 85 -2.14 11.70 3.69
CA PHE A 85 -2.47 11.42 5.09
C PHE A 85 -1.60 12.29 6.00
N ASN A 86 -2.22 13.26 6.68
CA ASN A 86 -1.54 14.31 7.42
C ASN A 86 -2.24 14.63 8.75
N PRO A 87 -2.25 13.71 9.71
CA PRO A 87 -2.94 13.93 10.99
C PRO A 87 -2.28 15.03 11.85
N GLU A 88 -1.01 15.35 11.60
CA GLU A 88 -0.26 16.35 12.34
C GLU A 88 -0.26 17.75 11.69
N ASN A 89 -0.96 17.90 10.55
CA ASN A 89 -1.07 19.17 9.81
C ASN A 89 0.28 19.82 9.49
N LYS A 90 1.25 19.01 9.05
CA LYS A 90 2.58 19.45 8.59
C LYS A 90 2.55 19.81 7.10
N GLN A 91 3.66 20.34 6.58
CA GLN A 91 3.86 20.52 5.15
C GLN A 91 4.44 19.27 4.50
N HIS A 92 4.50 19.27 3.16
CA HIS A 92 5.00 18.13 2.40
C HIS A 92 6.53 18.05 2.40
N GLY A 93 7.02 16.80 2.47
CA GLY A 93 8.37 16.43 2.09
C GLY A 93 9.40 16.43 3.23
N LYS A 94 10.21 15.36 3.26
CA LYS A 94 11.25 15.16 4.28
C LYS A 94 12.39 16.19 4.25
N LEU A 95 12.55 16.93 3.14
CA LEU A 95 13.53 18.01 3.00
C LEU A 95 12.92 19.38 3.33
N ASN A 96 11.63 19.45 3.61
CA ASN A 96 10.96 20.66 4.05
C ASN A 96 11.16 20.84 5.56
N PRO A 97 11.70 21.97 6.04
CA PRO A 97 11.90 22.18 7.48
C PRO A 97 10.61 22.25 8.30
N MET A 98 9.44 22.43 7.63
CA MET A 98 8.12 22.48 8.25
C MET A 98 7.33 21.17 8.12
N GLY A 99 7.94 20.13 7.60
CA GLY A 99 7.21 18.92 7.31
C GLY A 99 7.94 17.69 7.81
N HIS A 100 7.44 16.45 7.54
CA HIS A 100 6.62 16.00 6.40
C HIS A 100 5.21 15.55 6.83
N HIS A 101 4.32 15.26 5.85
CA HIS A 101 3.08 14.52 6.11
C HIS A 101 3.40 13.09 6.58
N ALA A 102 2.56 12.51 7.40
CA ALA A 102 2.71 11.08 7.73
C ALA A 102 2.57 10.17 6.48
N GLY A 103 1.85 10.63 5.45
CA GLY A 103 1.68 9.91 4.20
C GLY A 103 2.85 10.01 3.21
N ASP A 104 3.85 10.86 3.47
CA ASP A 104 5.00 11.01 2.58
C ASP A 104 5.99 9.84 2.80
N LEU A 105 6.19 9.00 1.78
CA LEU A 105 7.15 7.92 1.87
C LEU A 105 8.58 8.44 1.62
N PRO A 106 9.62 7.77 2.16
CA PRO A 106 10.94 8.35 2.29
C PRO A 106 11.73 8.48 0.98
N GLN A 107 11.28 7.85 -0.10
CA GLN A 107 11.94 7.88 -1.42
C GLN A 107 10.99 7.44 -2.54
N ASN A 108 11.33 7.81 -3.78
CA ASN A 108 10.65 7.37 -4.99
C ASN A 108 10.86 5.88 -5.27
N VAL A 109 10.03 5.30 -6.13
CA VAL A 109 10.20 3.95 -6.66
C VAL A 109 10.59 4.02 -8.14
N THR A 110 11.54 3.18 -8.55
CA THR A 110 11.95 3.07 -9.94
C THR A 110 11.20 1.93 -10.62
N ILE A 111 10.56 2.23 -11.75
CA ILE A 111 9.96 1.26 -12.66
C ILE A 111 10.93 1.08 -13.84
N GLY A 112 11.41 -0.15 -14.03
CA GLY A 112 12.35 -0.50 -15.11
C GLY A 112 11.66 -0.77 -16.43
N GLU A 113 12.48 -1.07 -17.48
CA GLU A 113 12.05 -1.33 -18.87
C GLU A 113 11.01 -2.45 -19.00
N GLY A 114 10.92 -3.36 -18.02
CA GLY A 114 9.88 -4.38 -17.96
C GLY A 114 8.54 -3.89 -17.39
N HIS A 115 8.36 -2.58 -17.24
CA HIS A 115 7.18 -1.97 -16.60
C HIS A 115 6.91 -2.49 -15.19
N THR A 116 7.96 -2.91 -14.47
CA THR A 116 7.89 -3.43 -13.10
C THR A 116 8.87 -2.71 -12.19
N GLY A 117 8.52 -2.63 -10.89
CA GLY A 117 9.38 -2.06 -9.87
C GLY A 117 9.13 -2.68 -8.49
N GLN A 118 10.17 -2.67 -7.67
CA GLN A 118 10.07 -3.13 -6.29
C GLN A 118 10.73 -2.13 -5.36
N ALA A 119 10.12 -1.91 -4.20
CA ALA A 119 10.71 -1.11 -3.14
C ALA A 119 10.30 -1.67 -1.78
N THR A 120 11.13 -1.40 -0.77
CA THR A 120 10.78 -1.68 0.63
C THR A 120 11.16 -0.50 1.48
N PHE A 121 10.17 0.06 2.18
CA PHE A 121 10.35 1.16 3.13
C PHE A 121 10.16 0.64 4.54
N LYS A 122 10.91 1.19 5.50
CA LYS A 122 10.66 1.00 6.93
C LYS A 122 10.52 2.36 7.58
N VAL A 123 9.33 2.64 8.08
CA VAL A 123 8.97 3.92 8.69
C VAL A 123 8.49 3.71 10.13
N ASP A 124 8.71 4.68 11.00
CA ASP A 124 8.30 4.65 12.42
C ASP A 124 7.16 5.64 12.74
N TYR A 125 6.75 6.40 11.73
CA TYR A 125 5.70 7.43 11.82
C TYR A 125 4.35 6.98 11.23
N LEU A 126 4.19 5.72 10.83
CA LEU A 126 2.92 5.09 10.42
C LEU A 126 2.67 3.81 11.21
N SER A 127 1.41 3.42 11.36
CA SER A 127 1.02 2.23 12.13
C SER A 127 -0.17 1.49 11.53
N LEU A 128 -0.22 0.16 11.76
CA LEU A 128 -1.43 -0.68 11.63
C LEU A 128 -2.20 -0.82 12.95
N ASP A 129 -1.75 -0.21 14.05
CA ASP A 129 -2.53 -0.20 15.30
C ASP A 129 -3.67 0.83 15.19
N PRO A 130 -4.95 0.42 15.25
CA PRO A 130 -6.09 1.34 15.17
C PRO A 130 -6.10 2.43 16.24
N ALA A 131 -5.42 2.20 17.37
CA ALA A 131 -5.33 3.17 18.47
C ALA A 131 -4.23 4.22 18.25
N SER A 132 -3.34 4.02 17.28
CA SER A 132 -2.29 4.99 16.96
C SER A 132 -2.87 6.23 16.28
N PRO A 133 -2.41 7.47 16.63
CA PRO A 133 -2.83 8.67 15.92
C PRO A 133 -2.43 8.67 14.43
N ASN A 134 -1.37 7.94 14.08
CA ASN A 134 -0.86 7.81 12.70
C ASN A 134 -1.24 6.44 12.10
N SER A 135 -2.38 5.88 12.50
CA SER A 135 -2.91 4.63 11.97
C SER A 135 -3.44 4.79 10.55
N ILE A 136 -2.94 3.97 9.62
CA ILE A 136 -3.41 3.97 8.22
C ILE A 136 -4.66 3.13 7.99
N ILE A 137 -5.16 2.45 9.04
CA ILE A 137 -6.39 1.62 9.00
C ILE A 137 -7.51 2.16 9.89
N ALA A 138 -7.25 3.17 10.72
CA ALA A 138 -8.27 3.82 11.54
C ALA A 138 -9.21 4.69 10.70
N ASN A 139 -10.38 5.05 11.27
CA ASN A 139 -11.36 5.98 10.69
C ASN A 139 -11.82 5.60 9.26
N GLY A 140 -11.93 4.32 8.98
CA GLY A 140 -12.35 3.79 7.67
C GLY A 140 -11.20 3.52 6.72
N GLY A 141 -9.94 3.74 7.14
CA GLY A 141 -8.76 3.44 6.36
C GLY A 141 -8.24 4.60 5.51
N THR A 142 -7.25 4.29 4.69
CA THR A 142 -6.50 5.22 3.81
C THR A 142 -6.34 4.61 2.43
N ALA A 143 -5.57 5.25 1.53
CA ALA A 143 -5.21 4.65 0.26
C ALA A 143 -3.71 4.84 -0.01
N ILE A 144 -3.08 3.90 -0.71
CA ILE A 144 -1.77 4.09 -1.29
C ILE A 144 -1.91 4.50 -2.76
N VAL A 145 -1.21 5.55 -3.16
CA VAL A 145 -1.25 6.11 -4.51
C VAL A 145 0.16 6.17 -5.09
N VAL A 146 0.30 5.71 -6.33
CA VAL A 146 1.50 5.91 -7.16
C VAL A 146 1.24 7.08 -8.09
N HIS A 147 2.21 7.99 -8.22
CA HIS A 147 2.10 9.19 -9.03
C HIS A 147 2.90 9.10 -10.34
N GLU A 148 2.57 9.98 -11.29
CA GLU A 148 3.18 10.04 -12.61
C GLU A 148 4.67 10.39 -12.57
N LYS A 149 5.07 11.28 -11.65
CA LYS A 149 6.41 11.86 -11.55
C LYS A 149 7.06 11.53 -10.22
N PRO A 150 8.40 11.68 -10.10
CA PRO A 150 9.06 11.60 -8.81
C PRO A 150 8.62 12.75 -7.89
N ASP A 151 8.64 12.48 -6.60
CA ASP A 151 8.55 13.45 -5.53
C ASP A 151 9.87 14.21 -5.39
N ASP A 152 9.83 15.54 -5.37
CA ASP A 152 11.00 16.41 -5.08
C ASP A 152 11.33 16.48 -3.59
N MET A 153 10.53 15.83 -2.73
CA MET A 153 10.68 15.73 -1.27
C MET A 153 10.62 17.05 -0.52
N LYS A 154 10.09 18.10 -1.12
CA LYS A 154 10.15 19.45 -0.54
C LYS A 154 8.93 20.32 -0.84
N THR A 155 8.42 20.31 -2.06
CA THR A 155 7.41 21.27 -2.52
C THR A 155 6.02 20.88 -2.02
N ASP A 156 5.42 21.71 -1.17
CA ASP A 156 4.03 21.52 -0.73
C ASP A 156 3.05 21.80 -1.88
N PRO A 157 1.94 21.06 -2.04
CA PRO A 157 1.43 20.02 -1.13
C PRO A 157 1.82 18.58 -1.50
N SER A 158 2.59 18.32 -2.55
CA SER A 158 2.75 16.94 -3.06
C SER A 158 4.07 16.65 -3.78
N GLY A 159 5.09 17.50 -3.62
CA GLY A 159 6.42 17.29 -4.22
C GLY A 159 6.43 17.32 -5.75
N ASN A 160 5.50 18.06 -6.38
CA ASN A 160 5.35 18.14 -7.84
C ASN A 160 5.17 16.77 -8.53
N SER A 161 4.62 15.80 -7.82
CA SER A 161 4.56 14.39 -8.23
C SER A 161 3.60 14.10 -9.41
N GLY A 162 2.86 15.09 -9.90
CA GLY A 162 1.99 14.94 -11.06
C GLY A 162 0.71 14.17 -10.77
N ASP A 163 0.15 13.56 -11.82
CA ASP A 163 -1.11 12.84 -11.75
C ASP A 163 -1.00 11.51 -10.96
N ARG A 164 -2.15 10.96 -10.56
CA ARG A 164 -2.25 9.68 -9.85
C ARG A 164 -2.46 8.56 -10.87
N ILE A 165 -1.52 7.64 -10.98
CA ILE A 165 -1.52 6.61 -12.02
C ILE A 165 -1.93 5.23 -11.52
N ALA A 166 -1.81 4.97 -10.20
CA ALA A 166 -2.32 3.75 -9.58
C ALA A 166 -2.73 3.99 -8.14
N CYS A 167 -3.72 3.23 -7.68
CA CYS A 167 -4.29 3.36 -6.33
C CYS A 167 -4.69 2.01 -5.76
N GLY A 168 -4.55 1.86 -4.43
CA GLY A 168 -5.02 0.72 -3.66
C GLY A 168 -5.59 1.15 -2.31
N VAL A 169 -6.75 0.61 -1.94
CA VAL A 169 -7.43 0.93 -0.67
C VAL A 169 -6.82 0.14 0.48
N ILE A 170 -6.44 0.84 1.56
CA ILE A 170 -5.88 0.27 2.78
C ILE A 170 -6.98 0.24 3.84
N THR A 171 -7.50 -0.96 4.11
CA THR A 171 -8.48 -1.25 5.17
C THR A 171 -8.12 -2.55 5.88
N THR A 172 -8.80 -2.86 6.98
CA THR A 172 -8.70 -4.15 7.72
C THR A 172 -9.51 -5.24 7.04
#